data_684818460af0257d6d8dcb1365b01aa1
#
_entry.id   684818460af0257d6d8dcb1365b01aa1
#
_cell.length_a   1.000
_cell.length_b   1.000
_cell.length_c   1.000
_cell.angle_alpha   90.00
_cell.angle_beta   90.00
_cell.angle_gamma   90.00
#
_symmetry.space_group_name_H-M   'P 1'
#
loop_
_entity.id
_entity.type
_entity.pdbx_description
1 polymer ?
#
loop_
_entity_poly.entity_id
_entity_poly.type
_entity_poly.pdbx_seq_one_letter_code
_entity_poly.pdbx_strand_id
1 'polypeptide(L)'
;MEQIYNKLVRDKIPNIIKNNGGEPYTRILSNDEYIENLKKKLIEECNEVMFAKTKEDTLEELADTFEVVRSLAKALGYSYENLIDAVENKASKRGGF
;
A
#
# COMPACT_ATOMS: atom_id res chain seq x y z
N MET A 1 -22.88 -3.88 -16.27
CA MET A 1 -23.00 -3.03 -15.06
C MET A 1 -21.62 -2.45 -14.74
N GLU A 2 -21.54 -1.14 -14.64
CA GLU A 2 -20.29 -0.50 -14.23
C GLU A 2 -20.09 -0.62 -12.72
N GLN A 3 -18.86 -0.91 -12.33
CA GLN A 3 -18.44 -0.84 -10.93
C GLN A 3 -17.46 0.31 -10.79
N ILE A 4 -17.72 1.19 -9.84
CA ILE A 4 -16.89 2.37 -9.61
C ILE A 4 -16.14 2.20 -8.28
N TYR A 5 -14.82 2.23 -8.36
CA TYR A 5 -13.93 2.13 -7.21
C TYR A 5 -13.09 3.40 -7.12
N ASN A 6 -13.54 4.39 -6.33
CA ASN A 6 -12.79 5.64 -6.13
C ASN A 6 -11.68 5.43 -5.11
N LYS A 7 -10.66 4.66 -5.49
CA LYS A 7 -9.56 4.35 -4.59
C LYS A 7 -8.24 4.20 -5.33
N LEU A 8 -7.16 4.37 -4.59
CA LEU A 8 -5.82 4.10 -5.06
C LEU A 8 -5.66 2.59 -5.27
N VAL A 9 -5.11 2.18 -6.41
CA VAL A 9 -4.83 0.78 -6.74
C VAL A 9 -3.38 0.63 -7.15
N ARG A 10 -2.87 -0.62 -7.10
CA ARG A 10 -1.52 -0.92 -7.59
C ARG A 10 -1.44 -0.67 -9.09
N ASP A 11 -0.24 -0.34 -9.58
CA ASP A 11 -0.02 0.17 -10.93
C ASP A 11 -0.41 -0.82 -12.05
N LYS A 12 -0.42 -2.12 -11.80
CA LYS A 12 -0.80 -3.14 -12.78
C LYS A 12 -2.31 -3.46 -12.77
N ILE A 13 -3.07 -2.95 -11.82
CA ILE A 13 -4.50 -3.28 -11.69
C ILE A 13 -5.30 -2.82 -12.91
N PRO A 14 -5.12 -1.60 -13.47
CA PRO A 14 -5.85 -1.23 -14.68
C PRO A 14 -5.65 -2.21 -15.84
N ASN A 15 -4.43 -2.69 -16.05
CA ASN A 15 -4.15 -3.67 -17.10
C ASN A 15 -4.79 -5.03 -16.80
N ILE A 16 -4.82 -5.46 -15.55
CA ILE A 16 -5.48 -6.69 -15.13
C ILE A 16 -6.98 -6.60 -15.42
N ILE A 17 -7.61 -5.48 -15.06
CA ILE A 17 -9.03 -5.24 -15.34
C ILE A 17 -9.29 -5.30 -16.84
N LYS A 18 -8.46 -4.63 -17.63
CA LYS A 18 -8.58 -4.61 -19.09
C LYS A 18 -8.44 -6.01 -19.69
N ASN A 19 -7.48 -6.79 -19.22
CA ASN A 19 -7.24 -8.17 -19.70
C ASN A 19 -8.39 -9.11 -19.35
N ASN A 20 -9.16 -8.80 -18.31
CA ASN A 20 -10.33 -9.56 -17.89
C ASN A 20 -11.64 -9.02 -18.49
N GLY A 21 -11.57 -8.16 -19.51
CA GLY A 21 -12.74 -7.63 -20.22
C GLY A 21 -13.36 -6.39 -19.62
N GLY A 22 -12.80 -5.83 -18.56
CA GLY A 22 -13.26 -4.58 -17.98
C GLY A 22 -12.68 -3.35 -18.66
N GLU A 23 -13.27 -2.19 -18.36
CA GLU A 23 -12.78 -0.89 -18.82
C GLU A 23 -12.36 -0.06 -17.61
N PRO A 24 -11.05 0.06 -17.33
CA PRO A 24 -10.61 0.88 -16.21
C PRO A 24 -10.69 2.37 -16.56
N TYR A 25 -11.26 3.14 -15.67
CA TYR A 25 -11.22 4.61 -15.72
C TYR A 25 -10.25 5.07 -14.65
N THR A 26 -9.08 5.56 -15.07
CA THR A 26 -8.03 5.94 -14.15
C THR A 26 -7.56 7.37 -14.41
N ARG A 27 -6.99 7.99 -13.40
CA ARG A 27 -6.23 9.21 -13.56
C ARG A 27 -4.94 9.13 -12.75
N ILE A 28 -3.95 9.88 -13.20
CA ILE A 28 -2.68 9.99 -12.49
C ILE A 28 -2.81 11.12 -11.47
N LEU A 29 -2.49 10.82 -10.21
CA LEU A 29 -2.56 11.77 -9.11
C LEU A 29 -1.35 12.71 -9.12
N SER A 30 -1.52 13.93 -8.64
CA SER A 30 -0.39 14.77 -8.27
C SER A 30 0.37 14.12 -7.10
N ASN A 31 1.62 14.54 -6.87
CA ASN A 31 2.41 13.95 -5.78
C ASN A 31 1.75 14.15 -4.41
N ASP A 32 1.18 15.32 -4.15
CA ASP A 32 0.48 15.59 -2.89
C ASP A 32 -0.76 14.72 -2.73
N GLU A 33 -1.56 14.59 -3.77
CA GLU A 33 -2.72 13.70 -3.77
C GLU A 33 -2.31 12.24 -3.57
N TYR A 34 -1.22 11.82 -4.20
CA TYR A 34 -0.71 10.47 -4.08
C TYR A 34 -0.31 10.15 -2.64
N ILE A 35 0.44 11.05 -2.00
CA ILE A 35 0.84 10.89 -0.58
C ILE A 35 -0.39 10.78 0.32
N GLU A 36 -1.37 11.67 0.16
CA GLU A 36 -2.60 11.63 0.95
C GLU A 36 -3.37 10.33 0.75
N ASN A 37 -3.46 9.86 -0.49
CA ASN A 37 -4.15 8.60 -0.79
C ASN A 37 -3.38 7.37 -0.27
N LEU A 38 -2.05 7.42 -0.25
CA LEU A 38 -1.24 6.36 0.37
C LEU A 38 -1.49 6.28 1.88
N LYS A 39 -1.60 7.43 2.55
CA LYS A 39 -1.94 7.45 3.99
C LYS A 39 -3.30 6.84 4.26
N LYS A 40 -4.29 7.17 3.44
CA LYS A 40 -5.63 6.57 3.55
C LYS A 40 -5.60 5.07 3.25
N LYS A 41 -4.83 4.67 2.26
CA LYS A 41 -4.64 3.27 1.89
C LYS A 41 -3.99 2.49 3.02
N LEU A 42 -3.05 3.11 3.74
CA LEU A 42 -2.40 2.48 4.89
C LEU A 42 -3.43 2.12 5.97
N ILE A 43 -4.36 3.03 6.27
CA ILE A 43 -5.44 2.76 7.23
C ILE A 43 -6.31 1.59 6.75
N GLU A 44 -6.69 1.58 5.48
CA GLU A 44 -7.48 0.51 4.87
C GLU A 44 -6.79 -0.84 5.02
N GLU A 45 -5.50 -0.93 4.67
CA GLU A 45 -4.75 -2.18 4.76
C GLU A 45 -4.53 -2.63 6.20
N CYS A 46 -4.34 -1.70 7.14
CA CYS A 46 -4.25 -2.03 8.56
C CYS A 46 -5.54 -2.70 9.05
N ASN A 47 -6.71 -2.23 8.60
CA ASN A 47 -7.98 -2.84 8.92
C ASN A 47 -8.08 -4.26 8.35
N GLU A 48 -7.59 -4.47 7.13
CA GLU A 48 -7.56 -5.81 6.52
C GLU A 48 -6.69 -6.77 7.33
N VAL A 49 -5.56 -6.30 7.86
CA VAL A 49 -4.71 -7.11 8.75
C VAL A 49 -5.49 -7.52 9.99
N MET A 50 -6.21 -6.59 10.61
CA MET A 50 -6.96 -6.85 11.84
C MET A 50 -8.08 -7.87 11.66
N PHE A 51 -8.71 -7.91 10.50
CA PHE A 51 -9.84 -8.78 10.23
C PHE A 51 -9.47 -10.06 9.48
N ALA A 52 -8.20 -10.27 9.13
CA ALA A 52 -7.74 -11.50 8.53
C ALA A 52 -7.89 -12.66 9.52
N LYS A 53 -8.46 -13.78 9.06
CA LYS A 53 -8.86 -14.88 9.96
C LYS A 53 -7.83 -16.00 10.05
N THR A 54 -7.03 -16.19 9.01
CA THR A 54 -5.99 -17.21 9.00
C THR A 54 -4.62 -16.54 9.01
N LYS A 55 -3.60 -17.27 9.43
CA LYS A 55 -2.24 -16.70 9.38
C LYS A 55 -1.74 -16.52 7.95
N GLU A 56 -2.21 -17.34 7.01
CA GLU A 56 -1.89 -17.20 5.59
C GLU A 56 -2.50 -15.91 5.02
N ASP A 57 -3.77 -15.65 5.32
CA ASP A 57 -4.44 -14.41 4.92
C ASP A 57 -3.80 -13.20 5.59
N THR A 58 -3.42 -13.34 6.86
CA THR A 58 -2.72 -12.26 7.59
C THR A 58 -1.40 -11.92 6.91
N LEU A 59 -0.64 -12.92 6.46
CA LEU A 59 0.61 -12.68 5.74
C LEU A 59 0.39 -11.90 4.45
N GLU A 60 -0.67 -12.24 3.69
CA GLU A 60 -1.02 -11.52 2.47
C GLU A 60 -1.34 -10.05 2.77
N GLU A 61 -2.11 -9.80 3.83
CA GLU A 61 -2.45 -8.42 4.22
C GLU A 61 -1.26 -7.66 4.78
N LEU A 62 -0.32 -8.34 5.47
CA LEU A 62 0.93 -7.72 5.88
C LEU A 62 1.78 -7.32 4.69
N ALA A 63 1.80 -8.14 3.63
CA ALA A 63 2.52 -7.81 2.40
C ALA A 63 1.91 -6.58 1.72
N ASP A 64 0.59 -6.50 1.66
CA ASP A 64 -0.11 -5.33 1.10
C ASP A 64 0.17 -4.08 1.92
N THR A 65 0.12 -4.19 3.24
CA THR A 65 0.41 -3.08 4.16
C THR A 65 1.85 -2.60 3.96
N PHE A 66 2.79 -3.53 3.88
CA PHE A 66 4.21 -3.19 3.69
C PHE A 66 4.45 -2.50 2.35
N GLU A 67 3.74 -2.91 1.29
CA GLU A 67 3.85 -2.25 -0.01
C GLU A 67 3.38 -0.79 0.07
N VAL A 68 2.32 -0.50 0.81
CA VAL A 68 1.86 0.88 1.03
C VAL A 68 2.92 1.68 1.78
N VAL A 69 3.50 1.12 2.84
CA VAL A 69 4.57 1.76 3.63
C VAL A 69 5.76 2.08 2.74
N ARG A 70 6.19 1.12 1.93
CA ARG A 70 7.32 1.30 1.00
C ARG A 70 7.04 2.38 -0.04
N SER A 71 5.84 2.37 -0.62
CA SER A 71 5.42 3.36 -1.61
C SER A 71 5.36 4.76 -1.02
N LEU A 72 4.87 4.88 0.22
CA LEU A 72 4.80 6.17 0.92
C LEU A 72 6.20 6.72 1.21
N ALA A 73 7.11 5.88 1.68
CA ALA A 73 8.50 6.28 1.91
C ALA A 73 9.14 6.79 0.62
N LYS A 74 8.94 6.08 -0.49
CA LYS A 74 9.45 6.47 -1.81
C LYS A 74 8.85 7.79 -2.26
N ALA A 75 7.55 7.98 -2.09
CA ALA A 75 6.88 9.24 -2.46
C ALA A 75 7.41 10.44 -1.67
N LEU A 76 7.88 10.21 -0.44
CA LEU A 76 8.51 11.22 0.40
C LEU A 76 10.01 11.44 0.09
N GLY A 77 10.56 10.70 -0.86
CA GLY A 77 11.95 10.86 -1.28
C GLY A 77 12.93 9.92 -0.60
N TYR A 78 12.44 8.93 0.15
CA TYR A 78 13.30 7.96 0.82
C TYR A 78 13.43 6.66 0.01
N SER A 79 14.59 6.04 0.07
CA SER A 79 14.80 4.71 -0.51
C SER A 79 14.27 3.62 0.42
N TYR A 80 14.15 2.41 -0.11
CA TYR A 80 13.85 1.22 0.70
C TYR A 80 14.90 1.05 1.82
N GLU A 81 16.17 1.23 1.50
CA GLU A 81 17.27 1.11 2.46
C GLU A 81 17.15 2.15 3.57
N ASN A 82 16.75 3.39 3.25
CA ASN A 82 16.51 4.42 4.28
C ASN A 82 15.42 3.97 5.26
N LEU A 83 14.34 3.38 4.74
CA LEU A 83 13.24 2.89 5.56
C LEU A 83 13.72 1.76 6.49
N ILE A 84 14.43 0.79 5.95
CA ILE A 84 14.96 -0.34 6.74
C ILE A 84 15.96 0.14 7.79
N ASP A 85 16.86 1.06 7.43
CA ASP A 85 17.81 1.64 8.38
C ASP A 85 17.09 2.34 9.53
N ALA A 86 16.01 3.07 9.26
CA ALA A 86 15.21 3.71 10.31
C ALA A 86 14.59 2.67 11.26
N VAL A 87 14.07 1.58 10.72
CA VAL A 87 13.52 0.46 11.51
C VAL A 87 14.61 -0.14 12.40
N GLU A 88 15.76 -0.46 11.82
CA GLU A 88 16.87 -1.10 12.54
C GLU A 88 17.46 -0.17 13.61
N ASN A 89 17.59 1.12 13.33
CA ASN A 89 18.07 2.09 14.29
C ASN A 89 17.15 2.20 15.51
N LYS A 90 15.85 2.21 15.29
CA LYS A 90 14.89 2.24 16.40
C LYS A 90 14.91 0.95 17.20
N ALA A 91 15.01 -0.19 16.52
CA ALA A 91 15.10 -1.48 17.19
C ALA A 91 16.37 -1.58 18.02
N SER A 92 17.49 -1.06 17.54
CA SER A 92 18.75 -1.02 18.27
C SER A 92 18.65 -0.18 19.55
N LYS A 93 17.92 0.92 19.52
CA LYS A 93 17.81 1.85 20.67
C LYS A 93 16.71 1.46 21.65
N ARG A 94 15.60 0.92 21.16
CA ARG A 94 14.38 0.68 21.94
C ARG A 94 14.00 -0.78 22.05
N GLY A 95 14.69 -1.68 21.33
CA GLY A 95 14.34 -3.07 21.20
C GLY A 95 13.21 -3.30 20.20
N GLY A 96 12.88 -4.56 19.97
CA GLY A 96 11.71 -4.96 19.21
C GLY A 96 10.47 -5.06 20.12
N PHE A 97 9.38 -5.46 19.52
CA PHE A 97 8.13 -5.72 20.29
C PHE A 97 8.08 -7.16 20.78
#